data_5764fd898df1a5db10ee21bcd1fbc066
#
_entry.id   5764fd898df1a5db10ee21bcd1fbc066
#
_cell.length_a   1.000
_cell.length_b   1.000
_cell.length_c   1.000
_cell.angle_alpha   90.00
_cell.angle_beta   90.00
_cell.angle_gamma   90.00
#
_symmetry.space_group_name_H-M   'P 1'
#
loop_
_entity.id
_entity.type
_entity.pdbx_description
1 polymer ?
#
loop_
_entity_poly.entity_id
_entity_poly.type
_entity_poly.pdbx_seq_one_letter_code
_entity_poly.pdbx_strand_id
1 'polypeptide(L)'
;VGAGGAGMRAAVESAPRARTAVLTKLYPTRSHTGAAQGGMCAALANVEEDNWEWHTFDTVKGGDYLADQDAVEIMCKEAIDAVLDLEKMGMPFNRTPDGKIDQRRDRHAVSAPTWHT
;
A
#
# COMPACT_ATOMS: atom_id res chain seq x y z
N VAL A 1 -0.25 18.47 -5.68
CA VAL A 1 -1.43 18.90 -4.93
C VAL A 1 -2.02 17.72 -4.19
N GLY A 2 -2.37 17.90 -2.89
CA GLY A 2 -2.81 16.85 -1.99
C GLY A 2 -1.66 16.22 -1.19
N ALA A 3 -1.92 15.92 0.10
CA ALA A 3 -0.96 15.29 1.02
C ALA A 3 -1.45 13.92 1.53
N GLY A 4 -2.16 13.18 0.70
CA GLY A 4 -2.40 11.75 0.89
C GLY A 4 -1.17 10.93 0.47
N GLY A 5 -1.25 9.60 0.52
CA GLY A 5 -0.14 8.70 0.22
C GLY A 5 0.56 8.99 -1.11
N ALA A 6 -0.20 9.15 -2.18
CA ALA A 6 0.35 9.46 -3.50
C ALA A 6 1.09 10.80 -3.55
N GLY A 7 0.50 11.87 -2.99
CA GLY A 7 1.13 13.19 -2.97
C GLY A 7 2.38 13.24 -2.11
N MET A 8 2.37 12.55 -0.97
CA MET A 8 3.56 12.46 -0.10
C MET A 8 4.67 11.62 -0.74
N ARG A 9 4.34 10.52 -1.39
CA ARG A 9 5.33 9.72 -2.12
C ARG A 9 5.95 10.53 -3.26
N ALA A 10 5.15 11.24 -4.06
CA ALA A 10 5.64 12.12 -5.10
C ALA A 10 6.57 13.23 -4.55
N ALA A 11 6.26 13.79 -3.38
CA ALA A 11 7.09 14.78 -2.73
C ALA A 11 8.45 14.20 -2.30
N VAL A 12 8.48 13.00 -1.73
CA VAL A 12 9.71 12.30 -1.34
C VAL A 12 10.61 12.06 -2.55
N GLU A 13 10.04 11.59 -3.66
CA GLU A 13 10.78 11.33 -4.90
C GLU A 13 11.30 12.64 -5.57
N SER A 14 10.56 13.72 -5.45
CA SER A 14 10.91 14.99 -6.09
C SER A 14 11.92 15.81 -5.28
N ALA A 15 11.89 15.75 -3.95
CA ALA A 15 12.67 16.60 -3.06
C ALA A 15 14.19 16.55 -3.30
N PRO A 16 14.83 15.41 -3.61
CA PRO A 16 16.26 15.36 -3.92
C PRO A 16 16.63 16.07 -5.23
N ARG A 17 15.67 16.29 -6.12
CA ARG A 17 15.90 16.80 -7.48
C ARG A 17 15.43 18.24 -7.66
N ALA A 18 14.49 18.70 -6.83
CA ALA A 18 13.88 20.01 -6.97
C ALA A 18 13.37 20.53 -5.63
N ARG A 19 13.27 21.86 -5.49
CA ARG A 19 12.55 22.49 -4.39
C ARG A 19 11.06 22.14 -4.51
N THR A 20 10.58 21.29 -3.62
CA THR A 20 9.23 20.74 -3.69
C THR A 20 8.34 21.32 -2.61
N ALA A 21 7.12 21.75 -2.98
CA ALA A 21 6.08 22.19 -2.05
C ALA A 21 4.82 21.35 -2.23
N VAL A 22 4.22 20.93 -1.14
CA VAL A 22 2.96 20.20 -1.12
C VAL A 22 1.83 21.14 -0.72
N LEU A 23 0.89 21.37 -1.64
CA LEU A 23 -0.32 22.13 -1.36
C LEU A 23 -1.45 21.17 -0.98
N THR A 24 -2.05 21.35 0.18
CA THR A 24 -3.10 20.47 0.68
C THR A 24 -4.21 21.24 1.38
N LYS A 25 -5.44 20.76 1.27
CA LYS A 25 -6.59 21.31 1.98
C LYS A 25 -6.60 20.92 3.46
N LEU A 26 -6.14 19.72 3.76
CA LEU A 26 -6.13 19.15 5.11
C LEU A 26 -4.70 18.82 5.53
N TYR A 27 -4.46 18.77 6.83
CA TYR A 27 -3.20 18.26 7.37
C TYR A 27 -2.95 16.81 6.89
N PRO A 28 -1.71 16.40 6.59
CA PRO A 28 -1.42 15.08 5.98
C PRO A 28 -2.03 13.89 6.74
N THR A 29 -1.98 13.90 8.07
CA THR A 29 -2.58 12.83 8.92
C THR A 29 -4.10 12.79 8.90
N ARG A 30 -4.76 13.81 8.34
CA ARG A 30 -6.21 13.87 8.12
C ARG A 30 -6.62 13.43 6.71
N SER A 31 -5.68 12.99 5.89
CA SER A 31 -5.96 12.41 4.57
C SER A 31 -6.67 11.07 4.71
N HIS A 32 -7.34 10.61 3.66
CA HIS A 32 -7.92 9.26 3.63
C HIS A 32 -6.87 8.18 3.90
N THR A 33 -5.64 8.34 3.37
CA THR A 33 -4.53 7.43 3.66
C THR A 33 -4.19 7.41 5.15
N GLY A 34 -4.10 8.57 5.80
CA GLY A 34 -3.83 8.67 7.24
C GLY A 34 -4.96 8.17 8.12
N ALA A 35 -6.20 8.20 7.63
CA ALA A 35 -7.39 7.73 8.35
C ALA A 35 -7.74 6.25 8.05
N ALA A 36 -7.05 5.61 7.11
CA ALA A 36 -7.32 4.23 6.72
C ALA A 36 -6.95 3.25 7.86
N GLN A 37 -7.79 2.25 8.06
CA GLN A 37 -7.60 1.21 9.08
C GLN A 37 -7.52 -0.21 8.49
N GLY A 38 -7.72 -0.34 7.18
CA GLY A 38 -7.83 -1.62 6.50
C GLY A 38 -6.51 -2.33 6.19
N GLY A 39 -5.40 -1.64 6.28
CA GLY A 39 -4.10 -2.15 5.83
C GLY A 39 -3.89 -1.92 4.32
N MET A 40 -2.97 -2.68 3.76
CA MET A 40 -2.61 -2.67 2.34
C MET A 40 -2.79 -4.06 1.74
N CYS A 41 -2.92 -4.15 0.42
CA CYS A 41 -2.91 -5.41 -0.29
C CYS A 41 -1.63 -5.56 -1.11
N ALA A 42 -0.92 -6.67 -0.93
CA ALA A 42 0.24 -7.07 -1.71
C ALA A 42 0.46 -8.58 -1.59
N ALA A 43 0.79 -9.21 -2.70
CA ALA A 43 0.98 -10.67 -2.77
C ALA A 43 2.39 -11.07 -2.25
N LEU A 44 2.63 -10.99 -0.93
CA LEU A 44 3.93 -11.29 -0.32
C LEU A 44 4.19 -12.80 -0.12
N ALA A 45 3.15 -13.63 -0.16
CA ALA A 45 3.23 -15.08 0.09
C ALA A 45 3.91 -15.46 1.42
N ASN A 46 3.76 -14.64 2.46
CA ASN A 46 4.42 -14.88 3.75
C ASN A 46 3.64 -15.84 4.65
N VAL A 47 2.33 -15.94 4.49
CA VAL A 47 1.42 -16.75 5.33
C VAL A 47 0.78 -17.87 4.53
N GLU A 48 0.35 -17.59 3.31
CA GLU A 48 -0.25 -18.54 2.36
C GLU A 48 0.40 -18.36 0.99
N GLU A 49 0.30 -19.36 0.12
CA GLU A 49 0.72 -19.24 -1.26
C GLU A 49 -0.06 -18.13 -1.96
N ASP A 50 0.65 -17.22 -2.60
CA ASP A 50 0.09 -16.05 -3.25
C ASP A 50 1.00 -15.55 -4.37
N ASN A 51 0.45 -14.85 -5.35
CA ASN A 51 1.18 -14.20 -6.42
C ASN A 51 0.43 -12.97 -6.94
N TRP A 52 1.14 -12.10 -7.64
CA TRP A 52 0.57 -10.85 -8.16
C TRP A 52 -0.52 -11.09 -9.24
N GLU A 53 -0.47 -12.20 -9.97
CA GLU A 53 -1.48 -12.57 -10.97
C GLU A 53 -2.83 -12.85 -10.31
N TRP A 54 -2.84 -13.58 -9.19
CA TRP A 54 -4.06 -13.82 -8.40
C TRP A 54 -4.58 -12.53 -7.80
N HIS A 55 -3.70 -11.68 -7.28
CA HIS A 55 -4.07 -10.37 -6.76
C HIS A 55 -4.72 -9.52 -7.86
N THR A 56 -4.17 -9.52 -9.08
CA THR A 56 -4.73 -8.83 -10.24
C THR A 56 -6.13 -9.37 -10.56
N PHE A 57 -6.27 -10.69 -10.66
CA PHE A 57 -7.56 -11.31 -10.94
C PHE A 57 -8.63 -10.96 -9.91
N ASP A 58 -8.30 -11.08 -8.62
CA ASP A 58 -9.24 -10.78 -7.54
C ASP A 58 -9.61 -9.28 -7.51
N THR A 59 -8.68 -8.41 -7.81
CA THR A 59 -8.92 -6.95 -7.89
C THR A 59 -9.83 -6.59 -9.06
N VAL A 60 -9.56 -7.13 -10.26
CA VAL A 60 -10.39 -6.89 -11.46
C VAL A 60 -11.80 -7.45 -11.24
N LYS A 61 -11.91 -8.67 -10.72
CA LYS A 61 -13.19 -9.31 -10.42
C LYS A 61 -13.97 -8.58 -9.34
N GLY A 62 -13.30 -8.16 -8.26
CA GLY A 62 -13.91 -7.39 -7.17
C GLY A 62 -14.39 -6.00 -7.60
N GLY A 63 -13.81 -5.44 -8.65
CA GLY A 63 -14.24 -4.21 -9.30
C GLY A 63 -15.28 -4.38 -10.41
N ASP A 64 -15.95 -5.54 -10.47
CA ASP A 64 -16.95 -5.87 -11.50
C ASP A 64 -16.42 -5.69 -12.93
N TYR A 65 -15.14 -5.89 -13.17
CA TYR A 65 -14.46 -5.71 -14.46
C TYR A 65 -14.56 -4.29 -15.05
N LEU A 66 -14.85 -3.29 -14.21
CA LEU A 66 -14.96 -1.88 -14.63
C LEU A 66 -13.64 -1.12 -14.56
N ALA A 67 -12.62 -1.69 -13.94
CA ALA A 67 -11.30 -1.08 -13.80
C ALA A 67 -10.52 -1.09 -15.13
N ASP A 68 -9.58 -0.16 -15.27
CA ASP A 68 -8.50 -0.25 -16.25
C ASP A 68 -7.59 -1.42 -15.84
N GLN A 69 -7.67 -2.53 -16.60
CA GLN A 69 -7.04 -3.79 -16.23
C GLN A 69 -5.50 -3.71 -16.33
N ASP A 70 -4.97 -2.95 -17.27
CA ASP A 70 -3.53 -2.74 -17.40
C ASP A 70 -2.98 -1.97 -16.19
N ALA A 71 -3.70 -0.95 -15.74
CA ALA A 71 -3.34 -0.20 -14.53
C ALA A 71 -3.43 -1.07 -13.26
N VAL A 72 -4.42 -1.95 -13.16
CA VAL A 72 -4.55 -2.90 -12.03
C VAL A 72 -3.39 -3.90 -12.04
N GLU A 73 -3.01 -4.43 -13.18
CA GLU A 73 -1.86 -5.34 -13.30
C GLU A 73 -0.57 -4.69 -12.79
N ILE A 74 -0.27 -3.49 -13.27
CA ILE A 74 0.89 -2.71 -12.82
C ILE A 74 0.84 -2.49 -11.31
N MET A 75 -0.31 -2.05 -10.78
CA MET A 75 -0.49 -1.79 -9.36
C MET A 75 -0.23 -3.05 -8.51
N CYS A 76 -0.81 -4.18 -8.87
CA CYS A 76 -0.68 -5.43 -8.11
C CYS A 76 0.75 -5.98 -8.17
N LYS A 77 1.42 -5.84 -9.30
CA LYS A 77 2.80 -6.25 -9.48
C LYS A 77 3.78 -5.40 -8.68
N GLU A 78 3.60 -4.08 -8.69
CA GLU A 78 4.46 -3.14 -7.96
C GLU A 78 4.12 -3.04 -6.46
N ALA A 79 2.96 -3.55 -6.03
CA ALA A 79 2.54 -3.50 -4.62
C ALA A 79 3.53 -4.20 -3.68
N ILE A 80 4.19 -5.26 -4.12
CA ILE A 80 5.19 -6.00 -3.35
C ILE A 80 6.35 -5.08 -2.98
N ASP A 81 6.95 -4.45 -3.98
CA ASP A 81 8.06 -3.53 -3.78
C ASP A 81 7.64 -2.29 -2.97
N ALA A 82 6.42 -1.79 -3.19
CA ALA A 82 5.88 -0.66 -2.43
C ALA A 82 5.76 -0.96 -0.92
N VAL A 83 5.32 -2.16 -0.54
CA VAL A 83 5.24 -2.59 0.86
C VAL A 83 6.64 -2.70 1.48
N LEU A 84 7.59 -3.30 0.77
CA LEU A 84 8.97 -3.42 1.23
C LEU A 84 9.67 -2.06 1.38
N ASP A 85 9.37 -1.11 0.49
CA ASP A 85 9.89 0.25 0.60
C ASP A 85 9.29 0.99 1.82
N LEU A 86 8.00 0.84 2.09
CA LEU A 86 7.38 1.38 3.30
C LEU A 86 7.98 0.77 4.57
N GLU A 87 8.26 -0.54 4.57
CA GLU A 87 8.98 -1.19 5.67
C GLU A 87 10.36 -0.55 5.91
N LYS A 88 11.14 -0.35 4.85
CA LYS A 88 12.45 0.32 4.93
C LYS A 88 12.35 1.76 5.44
N MET A 89 11.24 2.44 5.16
CA MET A 89 10.95 3.78 5.68
C MET A 89 10.52 3.78 7.15
N GLY A 90 10.38 2.60 7.78
CA GLY A 90 10.04 2.45 9.19
C GLY A 90 8.56 2.20 9.47
N MET A 91 7.77 1.83 8.47
CA MET A 91 6.37 1.44 8.72
C MET A 91 6.32 0.15 9.55
N PRO A 92 5.69 0.18 10.74
CA PRO A 92 5.71 -0.95 11.67
C PRO A 92 4.61 -1.96 11.31
N PHE A 93 4.82 -2.76 10.29
CA PHE A 93 3.93 -3.88 9.97
C PHE A 93 3.94 -4.93 11.09
N ASN A 94 2.81 -5.59 11.30
CA ASN A 94 2.74 -6.77 12.15
C ASN A 94 3.67 -7.87 11.61
N ARG A 95 4.15 -8.72 12.51
CA ARG A 95 5.12 -9.78 12.18
C ARG A 95 4.57 -11.16 12.50
N THR A 96 4.88 -12.10 11.64
CA THR A 96 4.76 -13.52 11.91
C THR A 96 5.81 -13.95 12.95
N PRO A 97 5.64 -15.12 13.60
CA PRO A 97 6.63 -15.61 14.59
C PRO A 97 8.05 -15.80 14.03
N ASP A 98 8.18 -16.02 12.71
CA ASP A 98 9.46 -16.12 12.00
C ASP A 98 9.98 -14.76 11.48
N GLY A 99 9.31 -13.67 11.84
CA GLY A 99 9.78 -12.29 11.60
C GLY A 99 9.42 -11.68 10.24
N LYS A 100 8.65 -12.38 9.41
CA LYS A 100 8.14 -11.84 8.15
C LYS A 100 7.00 -10.85 8.38
N ILE A 101 6.68 -10.03 7.40
CA ILE A 101 5.48 -9.19 7.43
C ILE A 101 4.25 -10.10 7.49
N ASP A 102 3.40 -9.88 8.50
CA ASP A 102 2.18 -10.66 8.69
C ASP A 102 1.11 -10.28 7.67
N GLN A 103 0.35 -11.27 7.21
CA GLN A 103 -0.76 -11.10 6.28
C GLN A 103 -2.01 -11.75 6.88
N ARG A 104 -3.18 -11.15 6.60
CA ARG A 104 -4.43 -11.83 6.90
C ARG A 104 -4.64 -12.99 5.93
N ARG A 105 -5.37 -14.00 6.39
CA ARG A 105 -5.77 -15.15 5.55
C ARG A 105 -6.75 -14.81 4.41
N ASP A 106 -7.06 -13.53 4.24
CA ASP A 106 -7.92 -13.02 3.15
C ASP A 106 -7.09 -12.68 1.90
N ARG A 107 -6.09 -13.47 1.56
CA ARG A 107 -5.13 -13.22 0.47
C ARG A 107 -4.73 -11.73 0.32
N HIS A 108 -3.54 -11.43 -0.03
CA HIS A 108 -2.99 -10.09 -0.34
C HIS A 108 -3.05 -9.04 0.79
N ALA A 109 -3.84 -9.21 1.86
CA ALA A 109 -3.99 -8.19 2.89
C ALA A 109 -2.83 -8.19 3.89
N VAL A 110 -1.97 -7.20 3.81
CA VAL A 110 -0.86 -6.97 4.75
C VAL A 110 -1.38 -6.33 6.03
N SER A 111 -1.10 -6.94 7.18
CA SER A 111 -1.51 -6.44 8.48
C SER A 111 -0.65 -5.26 8.93
N ALA A 112 -1.27 -4.09 9.08
CA ALA A 112 -0.68 -2.95 9.78
C ALA A 112 -1.24 -2.87 11.20
N PRO A 113 -0.49 -2.33 12.17
CA PRO A 113 -1.00 -2.08 13.51
C PRO A 113 -2.23 -1.19 13.46
N THR A 114 -3.30 -1.59 14.12
CA THR A 114 -4.44 -0.71 14.36
C THR A 114 -4.06 0.24 15.49
N TRP A 115 -3.80 1.49 15.17
CA TRP A 115 -3.60 2.53 16.16
C TRP A 115 -4.98 2.90 16.73
N HIS A 116 -5.35 2.26 17.83
CA HIS A 116 -6.47 2.71 18.66
C HIS A 116 -5.95 3.81 19.57
N THR A 117 -6.35 5.04 19.30
CA THR A 117 -6.28 6.15 20.26
C THR A 117 -7.52 6.14 21.11
#